data_fd7622adb554df8deed70d5ba46b86c2
#
_entry.id   fd7622adb554df8deed70d5ba46b86c2
#
_cell.length_a   1.000
_cell.length_b   1.000
_cell.length_c   1.000
_cell.angle_alpha   90.00
_cell.angle_beta   90.00
_cell.angle_gamma   90.00
#
_symmetry.space_group_name_H-M   'P 1'
#
loop_
_entity.id
_entity.type
_entity.pdbx_description
1 polymer ?
#
loop_
_entity_poly.entity_id
_entity_poly.type
_entity_poly.pdbx_seq_one_letter_code
_entity_poly.pdbx_strand_id
1 'polypeptide(L)'
;GDDYSNFKTARTNYKAIKFLKEKFTEKKIIPFDLIKSDLEPTKNALHLDCCLQPVGNGKLVACPEAFLKREQYKWLVDYFGEENILEISLSEMSEMNCNFFSIDTNIVVSEKSFTRLNSWLRSFDIVVEEINYKEISKQGGLFRCSTLPLIRE
;
A
#
# COMPACT_ATOMS: atom_id res chain seq x y z
N GLY A 1 16.38 -25.18 9.78
CA GLY A 1 15.40 -25.16 8.74
C GLY A 1 14.28 -24.23 9.14
N ASP A 2 14.19 -23.08 8.45
CA ASP A 2 13.18 -22.06 8.75
C ASP A 2 11.82 -22.61 8.35
N ASP A 3 10.99 -22.89 9.35
CA ASP A 3 9.62 -23.36 9.13
C ASP A 3 8.74 -22.19 8.69
N TYR A 4 8.66 -21.98 7.38
CA TYR A 4 7.80 -20.98 6.73
C TYR A 4 6.35 -21.45 6.58
N SER A 5 5.96 -22.54 7.23
CA SER A 5 4.60 -23.10 7.17
C SER A 5 3.54 -22.20 7.82
N ASN A 6 3.95 -21.18 8.60
CA ASN A 6 3.07 -20.26 9.30
C ASN A 6 2.75 -18.96 8.55
N PHE A 7 3.22 -18.78 7.33
CA PHE A 7 2.79 -17.65 6.49
C PHE A 7 1.35 -17.84 6.02
N LYS A 8 0.43 -17.49 6.86
CA LYS A 8 -1.01 -17.47 6.54
C LYS A 8 -1.43 -16.15 5.89
N THR A 9 -0.88 -15.83 4.73
CA THR A 9 -1.60 -14.89 3.89
C THR A 9 -2.42 -15.69 2.88
N ALA A 10 -3.71 -15.39 2.75
CA ALA A 10 -4.58 -16.10 1.81
C ALA A 10 -4.20 -15.84 0.33
N ARG A 11 -3.28 -14.91 0.06
CA ARG A 11 -2.99 -14.39 -1.28
C ARG A 11 -1.55 -14.56 -1.75
N THR A 12 -0.58 -14.70 -0.83
CA THR A 12 0.84 -14.88 -1.14
C THR A 12 1.49 -15.84 -0.14
N ASN A 13 2.43 -16.63 -0.58
CA ASN A 13 3.18 -17.55 0.27
C ASN A 13 4.68 -17.54 -0.10
N TYR A 14 5.48 -18.23 0.70
CA TYR A 14 6.92 -18.31 0.48
C TYR A 14 7.33 -18.87 -0.89
N LYS A 15 6.56 -19.81 -1.45
CA LYS A 15 6.83 -20.35 -2.78
C LYS A 15 6.76 -19.28 -3.86
N ALA A 16 5.77 -18.36 -3.76
CA ALA A 16 5.66 -17.22 -4.67
C ALA A 16 6.84 -16.26 -4.52
N ILE A 17 7.28 -15.99 -3.29
CA ILE A 17 8.45 -15.14 -3.03
C ILE A 17 9.72 -15.77 -3.64
N LYS A 18 9.92 -17.07 -3.44
CA LYS A 18 11.03 -17.82 -4.01
C LYS A 18 11.01 -17.74 -5.55
N PHE A 19 9.87 -18.01 -6.15
CA PHE A 19 9.67 -17.90 -7.60
C PHE A 19 10.03 -16.50 -8.13
N LEU A 20 9.58 -15.44 -7.46
CA LEU A 20 9.92 -14.07 -7.85
C LEU A 20 11.43 -13.79 -7.77
N LYS A 21 12.11 -14.26 -6.71
CA LYS A 21 13.56 -14.12 -6.56
C LYS A 21 14.33 -14.86 -7.65
N GLU A 22 13.87 -16.04 -8.05
CA GLU A 22 14.48 -16.83 -9.13
C GLU A 22 14.20 -16.21 -10.50
N LYS A 23 13.00 -15.62 -10.70
CA LYS A 23 12.60 -15.04 -11.97
C LYS A 23 13.21 -13.66 -12.21
N PHE A 24 13.39 -12.87 -11.17
CA PHE A 24 13.88 -11.49 -11.23
C PHE A 24 15.19 -11.35 -10.45
N THR A 25 16.25 -11.99 -10.93
CA THR A 25 17.56 -12.05 -10.27
C THR A 25 18.20 -10.67 -10.06
N GLU A 26 17.92 -9.73 -10.98
CA GLU A 26 18.41 -8.34 -10.92
C GLU A 26 17.58 -7.44 -9.97
N LYS A 27 16.47 -7.96 -9.41
CA LYS A 27 15.59 -7.18 -8.54
C LYS A 27 15.70 -7.65 -7.09
N LYS A 28 15.73 -6.69 -6.18
CA LYS A 28 15.63 -6.97 -4.74
C LYS A 28 14.17 -7.25 -4.40
N ILE A 29 13.85 -8.48 -4.04
CA ILE A 29 12.50 -8.88 -3.60
C ILE A 29 12.46 -8.86 -2.09
N ILE A 30 11.63 -7.97 -1.54
CA ILE A 30 11.46 -7.75 -0.10
C ILE A 30 10.04 -8.16 0.30
N PRO A 31 9.88 -9.25 1.04
CA PRO A 31 8.59 -9.64 1.58
C PRO A 31 8.23 -8.84 2.83
N PHE A 32 6.95 -8.56 3.01
CA PHE A 32 6.39 -7.95 4.21
C PHE A 32 5.36 -8.89 4.83
N ASP A 33 5.39 -9.02 6.15
CA ASP A 33 4.41 -9.75 6.94
C ASP A 33 3.34 -8.77 7.43
N LEU A 34 2.12 -8.96 6.98
CA LEU A 34 1.04 -8.01 7.25
C LEU A 34 0.01 -8.58 8.22
N ILE A 35 -0.61 -7.69 8.99
CA ILE A 35 -1.72 -8.06 9.86
C ILE A 35 -2.86 -8.64 9.03
N LYS A 36 -3.51 -9.65 9.60
CA LYS A 36 -4.70 -10.26 9.03
C LYS A 36 -5.67 -10.65 10.14
N SER A 37 -6.90 -10.25 9.99
CA SER A 37 -7.99 -10.65 10.88
C SER A 37 -9.25 -10.96 10.08
N ASP A 38 -9.87 -12.06 10.38
CA ASP A 38 -11.18 -12.42 9.83
C ASP A 38 -12.33 -11.89 10.72
N LEU A 39 -11.99 -11.34 11.90
CA LEU A 39 -12.96 -10.84 12.89
C LEU A 39 -12.96 -9.31 12.98
N GLU A 40 -11.83 -8.67 12.74
CA GLU A 40 -11.66 -7.23 12.86
C GLU A 40 -11.27 -6.63 11.49
N PRO A 41 -12.24 -6.08 10.72
CA PRO A 41 -11.97 -5.53 9.38
C PRO A 41 -10.89 -4.46 9.34
N THR A 42 -10.77 -3.66 10.40
CA THR A 42 -9.74 -2.62 10.54
C THR A 42 -8.33 -3.18 10.68
N LYS A 43 -8.20 -4.45 11.08
CA LYS A 43 -6.92 -5.16 11.22
C LYS A 43 -6.71 -6.20 10.11
N ASN A 44 -7.16 -5.91 8.92
CA ASN A 44 -7.06 -6.83 7.80
C ASN A 44 -6.44 -6.16 6.57
N ALA A 45 -5.12 -6.24 6.45
CA ALA A 45 -4.41 -5.86 5.24
C ALA A 45 -4.54 -6.99 4.20
N LEU A 46 -5.54 -6.91 3.33
CA LEU A 46 -5.85 -7.94 2.34
C LEU A 46 -4.72 -8.13 1.33
N HIS A 47 -4.16 -7.02 0.82
CA HIS A 47 -3.02 -6.95 -0.08
C HIS A 47 -2.06 -5.84 0.38
N LEU A 48 -0.85 -5.82 -0.18
CA LEU A 48 0.15 -4.81 0.19
C LEU A 48 -0.32 -3.39 -0.13
N ASP A 49 -1.00 -3.17 -1.24
CA ASP A 49 -1.57 -1.89 -1.66
C ASP A 49 -2.77 -1.41 -0.84
N CYS A 50 -3.23 -2.19 0.14
CA CYS A 50 -4.17 -1.73 1.15
C CYS A 50 -3.49 -0.94 2.28
N CYS A 51 -2.21 -1.20 2.54
CA CYS A 51 -1.48 -0.63 3.67
C CYS A 51 -0.16 0.08 3.28
N LEU A 52 0.23 0.03 2.02
CA LEU A 52 1.45 0.64 1.50
C LEU A 52 1.28 1.03 0.04
N GLN A 53 1.47 2.32 -0.28
CA GLN A 53 1.39 2.82 -1.64
C GLN A 53 2.50 3.85 -1.90
N PRO A 54 3.52 3.52 -2.70
CA PRO A 54 4.45 4.51 -3.23
C PRO A 54 3.74 5.49 -4.16
N VAL A 55 4.16 6.76 -4.14
CA VAL A 55 3.59 7.81 -4.97
C VAL A 55 4.62 8.87 -5.33
N GLY A 56 4.48 9.45 -6.50
CA GLY A 56 5.35 10.51 -6.97
C GLY A 56 6.83 10.09 -6.99
N ASN A 57 7.71 11.05 -6.80
CA ASN A 57 9.15 10.83 -6.75
C ASN A 57 9.60 10.56 -5.31
N GLY A 58 9.59 9.28 -4.90
CA GLY A 58 10.13 8.85 -3.62
C GLY A 58 9.26 9.16 -2.41
N LYS A 59 7.93 9.32 -2.57
CA LYS A 59 6.99 9.45 -1.47
C LYS A 59 6.28 8.12 -1.19
N LEU A 60 5.81 7.96 0.03
CA LEU A 60 5.14 6.75 0.50
C LEU A 60 3.95 7.10 1.38
N VAL A 61 2.83 6.44 1.16
CA VAL A 61 1.73 6.38 2.13
C VAL A 61 1.73 4.99 2.73
N ALA A 62 1.78 4.86 4.05
CA ALA A 62 1.84 3.56 4.70
C ALA A 62 1.14 3.55 6.06
N CYS A 63 0.60 2.38 6.44
CA CYS A 63 0.08 2.12 7.78
C CYS A 63 1.12 1.32 8.59
N PRO A 64 1.85 1.94 9.53
CA PRO A 64 2.88 1.26 10.32
C PRO A 64 2.35 0.04 11.07
N GLU A 65 1.14 0.16 11.63
CA GLU A 65 0.49 -0.87 12.42
C GLU A 65 0.07 -2.11 11.62
N ALA A 66 0.08 -2.01 10.28
CA ALA A 66 -0.20 -3.13 9.40
C ALA A 66 0.97 -4.12 9.26
N PHE A 67 2.17 -3.75 9.68
CA PHE A 67 3.37 -4.60 9.59
C PHE A 67 3.55 -5.40 10.88
N LEU A 68 3.56 -6.73 10.78
CA LEU A 68 3.78 -7.62 11.92
C LEU A 68 5.19 -7.51 12.51
N LYS A 69 6.16 -7.14 11.67
CA LYS A 69 7.56 -6.99 12.06
C LYS A 69 7.97 -5.52 11.96
N ARG A 70 8.29 -4.93 13.10
CA ARG A 70 8.66 -3.52 13.19
C ARG A 70 9.88 -3.16 12.34
N GLU A 71 10.83 -4.06 12.20
CA GLU A 71 12.02 -3.90 11.37
C GLU A 71 11.70 -3.79 9.87
N GLN A 72 10.59 -4.38 9.42
CA GLN A 72 10.14 -4.25 8.02
C GLN A 72 9.62 -2.84 7.73
N TYR A 73 8.87 -2.26 8.66
CA TYR A 73 8.46 -0.86 8.53
C TYR A 73 9.65 0.10 8.65
N LYS A 74 10.55 -0.16 9.62
CA LYS A 74 11.79 0.62 9.76
C LYS A 74 12.60 0.63 8.47
N TRP A 75 12.68 -0.50 7.75
CA TRP A 75 13.35 -0.54 6.46
C TRP A 75 12.73 0.43 5.44
N LEU A 76 11.39 0.60 5.45
CA LEU A 76 10.71 1.59 4.59
C LEU A 76 11.09 3.01 4.99
N VAL A 77 11.14 3.30 6.29
CA VAL A 77 11.56 4.62 6.79
C VAL A 77 12.99 4.93 6.38
N ASP A 78 13.91 3.97 6.55
CA ASP A 78 15.32 4.11 6.17
C ASP A 78 15.48 4.29 4.63
N TYR A 79 14.58 3.73 3.82
CA TYR A 79 14.64 3.78 2.36
C TYR A 79 14.03 5.06 1.77
N PHE A 80 12.87 5.50 2.28
CA PHE A 80 12.14 6.66 1.75
C PHE A 80 12.48 7.98 2.46
N GLY A 81 12.96 7.93 3.71
CA GLY A 81 13.06 9.07 4.61
C GLY A 81 11.72 9.37 5.32
N GLU A 82 11.79 9.63 6.61
CA GLU A 82 10.61 9.86 7.45
C GLU A 82 9.74 11.03 6.92
N GLU A 83 10.39 12.10 6.45
CA GLU A 83 9.76 13.29 5.88
C GLU A 83 9.00 13.03 4.57
N ASN A 84 9.26 11.90 3.93
CA ASN A 84 8.61 11.49 2.68
C ASN A 84 7.48 10.47 2.89
N ILE A 85 7.15 10.16 4.14
CA ILE A 85 6.15 9.16 4.46
C ILE A 85 4.93 9.82 5.12
N LEU A 86 3.75 9.58 4.57
CA LEU A 86 2.50 9.80 5.26
C LEU A 86 2.12 8.53 6.00
N GLU A 87 2.29 8.52 7.32
CA GLU A 87 1.74 7.45 8.15
C GLU A 87 0.23 7.61 8.28
N ILE A 88 -0.51 6.55 7.96
CA ILE A 88 -1.96 6.48 8.16
C ILE A 88 -2.30 5.49 9.27
N SER A 89 -3.41 5.75 9.96
CA SER A 89 -3.94 4.87 10.99
C SER A 89 -4.60 3.62 10.43
N LEU A 90 -4.87 2.62 11.28
CA LEU A 90 -5.66 1.43 10.93
C LEU A 90 -7.07 1.80 10.43
N SER A 91 -7.68 2.86 10.98
CA SER A 91 -8.97 3.36 10.52
C SER A 91 -8.89 3.87 9.08
N GLU A 92 -7.91 4.73 8.77
CA GLU A 92 -7.68 5.24 7.42
C GLU A 92 -7.30 4.11 6.45
N MET A 93 -6.52 3.13 6.89
CA MET A 93 -6.22 1.93 6.10
C MET A 93 -7.49 1.16 5.77
N SER A 94 -8.38 0.95 6.73
CA SER A 94 -9.65 0.23 6.50
C SER A 94 -10.60 0.99 5.58
N GLU A 95 -10.49 2.32 5.52
CA GLU A 95 -11.19 3.18 4.56
C GLU A 95 -10.53 3.21 3.17
N MET A 96 -9.43 2.45 2.97
CA MET A 96 -8.69 2.33 1.71
C MET A 96 -7.87 3.58 1.33
N ASN A 97 -7.36 4.34 2.30
CA ASN A 97 -6.53 5.52 2.03
C ASN A 97 -5.24 5.22 1.25
N CYS A 98 -4.69 4.01 1.32
CA CYS A 98 -3.56 3.59 0.47
C CYS A 98 -3.98 3.19 -0.95
N ASN A 99 -5.27 3.02 -1.22
CA ASN A 99 -5.76 2.43 -2.48
C ASN A 99 -6.16 3.50 -3.52
N PHE A 100 -5.45 4.64 -3.53
CA PHE A 100 -5.56 5.66 -4.59
C PHE A 100 -4.80 5.21 -5.86
N PHE A 101 -4.99 5.91 -6.96
CA PHE A 101 -4.39 5.55 -8.25
C PHE A 101 -3.51 6.67 -8.80
N SER A 102 -2.22 6.41 -8.99
CA SER A 102 -1.32 7.31 -9.68
C SER A 102 -1.49 7.16 -11.19
N ILE A 103 -1.95 8.21 -11.85
CA ILE A 103 -2.00 8.30 -13.31
C ILE A 103 -0.58 8.50 -13.83
N ASP A 104 0.16 9.42 -13.20
CA ASP A 104 1.54 9.76 -13.52
C ASP A 104 2.30 10.04 -12.22
N THR A 105 3.57 10.42 -12.34
CA THR A 105 4.44 10.75 -11.20
C THR A 105 3.93 11.92 -10.37
N ASN A 106 3.21 12.86 -10.99
CA ASN A 106 2.68 14.07 -10.34
C ASN A 106 1.16 14.19 -10.43
N ILE A 107 0.43 13.14 -10.84
CA ILE A 107 -1.04 13.15 -10.95
C ILE A 107 -1.62 11.90 -10.29
N VAL A 108 -2.54 12.11 -9.35
CA VAL A 108 -3.19 11.06 -8.58
C VAL A 108 -4.70 11.24 -8.62
N VAL A 109 -5.42 10.13 -8.76
CA VAL A 109 -6.87 10.06 -8.50
C VAL A 109 -7.07 9.55 -7.08
N SER A 110 -7.84 10.28 -6.27
CA SER A 110 -8.09 9.96 -4.86
C SER A 110 -9.55 10.20 -4.48
N GLU A 111 -9.98 9.56 -3.41
CA GLU A 111 -11.31 9.78 -2.84
C GLU A 111 -11.40 11.18 -2.21
N LYS A 112 -12.46 11.88 -2.52
CA LYS A 112 -12.67 13.26 -2.06
C LYS A 112 -12.68 13.40 -0.53
N SER A 113 -13.16 12.39 0.19
CA SER A 113 -13.20 12.40 1.66
C SER A 113 -11.85 12.22 2.34
N PHE A 114 -10.77 11.84 1.62
CA PHE A 114 -9.44 11.64 2.16
C PHE A 114 -8.67 12.95 2.31
N THR A 115 -9.23 13.89 3.06
CA THR A 115 -8.74 15.28 3.13
C THR A 115 -7.29 15.40 3.58
N ARG A 116 -6.86 14.60 4.57
CA ARG A 116 -5.49 14.60 5.09
C ARG A 116 -4.50 14.08 4.04
N LEU A 117 -4.82 12.96 3.41
CA LEU A 117 -4.03 12.39 2.31
C LEU A 117 -3.92 13.37 1.14
N ASN A 118 -5.06 13.90 0.69
CA ASN A 118 -5.12 14.79 -0.46
C ASN A 118 -4.33 16.09 -0.22
N SER A 119 -4.40 16.65 1.00
CA SER A 119 -3.62 17.83 1.38
C SER A 119 -2.12 17.52 1.43
N TRP A 120 -1.73 16.36 1.96
CA TRP A 120 -0.33 15.94 2.01
C TRP A 120 0.25 15.72 0.60
N LEU A 121 -0.48 15.08 -0.31
CA LEU A 121 -0.06 14.91 -1.70
C LEU A 121 0.17 16.27 -2.39
N ARG A 122 -0.74 17.23 -2.20
CA ARG A 122 -0.63 18.58 -2.77
C ARG A 122 0.56 19.36 -2.22
N SER A 123 1.03 19.09 -1.00
CA SER A 123 2.21 19.75 -0.44
C SER A 123 3.52 19.38 -1.16
N PHE A 124 3.49 18.38 -2.04
CA PHE A 124 4.60 17.97 -2.92
C PHE A 124 4.31 18.26 -4.41
N ASP A 125 3.44 19.23 -4.69
CA ASP A 125 3.06 19.63 -6.06
C ASP A 125 2.42 18.49 -6.88
N ILE A 126 1.83 17.48 -6.19
CA ILE A 126 1.07 16.42 -6.83
C ILE A 126 -0.35 16.93 -7.07
N VAL A 127 -0.79 16.88 -8.32
CA VAL A 127 -2.18 17.15 -8.72
C VAL A 127 -3.06 16.02 -8.22
N VAL A 128 -4.07 16.34 -7.43
CA VAL A 128 -5.01 15.35 -6.88
C VAL A 128 -6.39 15.58 -7.49
N GLU A 129 -6.77 14.65 -8.35
CA GLU A 129 -8.12 14.55 -8.91
C GLU A 129 -9.04 13.86 -7.91
N GLU A 130 -9.91 14.63 -7.29
CA GLU A 130 -10.80 14.13 -6.25
C GLU A 130 -12.11 13.62 -6.85
N ILE A 131 -12.42 12.37 -6.58
CA ILE A 131 -13.64 11.71 -7.07
C ILE A 131 -14.41 11.09 -5.91
N ASN A 132 -15.72 11.22 -5.90
CA ASN A 132 -16.58 10.50 -4.97
C ASN A 132 -16.69 9.03 -5.38
N TYR A 133 -15.93 8.15 -4.73
CA TYR A 133 -15.84 6.72 -5.06
C TYR A 133 -15.94 5.80 -3.84
N LYS A 134 -16.21 6.37 -2.66
CA LYS A 134 -16.17 5.68 -1.36
C LYS A 134 -17.05 4.43 -1.28
N GLU A 135 -18.19 4.41 -1.98
CA GLU A 135 -19.10 3.27 -1.94
C GLU A 135 -18.46 1.96 -2.44
N ILE A 136 -17.48 2.06 -3.34
CA ILE A 136 -16.75 0.90 -3.87
C ILE A 136 -15.82 0.29 -2.79
N SER A 137 -15.35 1.07 -1.82
CA SER A 137 -14.49 0.55 -0.74
C SER A 137 -15.16 -0.57 0.06
N LYS A 138 -16.49 -0.60 0.11
CA LYS A 138 -17.28 -1.67 0.74
C LYS A 138 -17.07 -3.04 0.09
N GLN A 139 -16.53 -3.09 -1.12
CA GLN A 139 -16.14 -4.31 -1.83
C GLN A 139 -14.69 -4.76 -1.50
N GLY A 140 -14.01 -4.07 -0.58
CA GLY A 140 -12.65 -4.39 -0.16
C GLY A 140 -11.56 -3.86 -1.08
N GLY A 141 -11.84 -2.80 -1.85
CA GLY A 141 -10.89 -2.12 -2.72
C GLY A 141 -11.38 -0.74 -3.14
N LEU A 142 -10.53 0.07 -3.75
CA LEU A 142 -10.89 1.41 -4.22
C LEU A 142 -10.29 1.64 -5.62
N PHE A 143 -9.64 2.76 -5.87
CA PHE A 143 -9.14 3.13 -7.22
C PHE A 143 -8.08 2.15 -7.74
N ARG A 144 -7.06 1.82 -6.93
CA ARG A 144 -5.99 0.91 -7.35
C ARG A 144 -6.52 -0.48 -7.70
N CYS A 145 -7.48 -0.98 -6.93
CA CYS A 145 -8.12 -2.28 -7.16
C CYS A 145 -9.10 -2.28 -8.34
N SER A 146 -9.63 -1.09 -8.72
CA SER A 146 -10.63 -0.94 -9.79
C SER A 146 -10.01 -0.53 -11.13
N THR A 147 -8.68 -0.32 -11.20
CA THR A 147 -8.00 0.18 -12.38
C THR A 147 -6.93 -0.79 -12.87
N LEU A 148 -6.72 -0.82 -14.17
CA LEU A 148 -5.66 -1.54 -14.83
C LEU A 148 -4.97 -0.64 -15.85
N PRO A 149 -3.78 -0.12 -15.58
CA PRO A 149 -3.03 0.64 -16.58
C PRO A 149 -2.62 -0.29 -17.72
N LEU A 150 -3.00 0.05 -18.94
CA LEU A 150 -2.66 -0.73 -20.13
C LEU A 150 -1.31 -0.31 -20.72
N ILE A 151 -1.04 0.99 -20.73
CA ILE A 151 0.21 1.57 -21.25
C ILE A 151 0.66 2.63 -20.24
N ARG A 152 1.95 2.65 -19.93
CA ARG A 152 2.65 3.74 -19.23
C ARG A 152 3.90 4.07 -20.01
N GLU A 153 4.03 5.31 -20.43
CA GLU A 153 5.21 5.86 -21.10
C GLU A 153 6.21 6.38 -20.06
#